data_a06852a4b6409cdbd90e0a64995afa49
#
_entry.id   a06852a4b6409cdbd90e0a64995afa49
#
_cell.length_a   1.000
_cell.length_b   1.000
_cell.length_c   1.000
_cell.angle_alpha   90.00
_cell.angle_beta   90.00
_cell.angle_gamma   90.00
#
_symmetry.space_group_name_H-M   'P 1'
#
loop_
_entity.id
_entity.type
_entity.pdbx_description
1 polymer ?
#
loop_
_entity_poly.entity_id
_entity_poly.type
_entity_poly.pdbx_seq_one_letter_code
_entity_poly.pdbx_strand_id
1 'polypeptide(L)'
;MFDAKLGYDDVSIVPEVVTYMESRKQGNPYDENGMLPIYASPMDTVVCEENIEDFLKNKINVVIPRNIDFCRRIELGKKYDVFFAVSMSEAEDICKFYEGEYGSTCMRTDESYKICIDLANGHMDKLLTICRKLKSFENAHITLMTGNIANPETYVHYEDAGVDYVRCIIGSGSACLTASCTGVFYPPFSLIKETYEIKKRIGGRCKIIADGGIKDFRHIQRALIYADYVMIGGLFNKAIESAGKTTYGKSYWNVNGNKIFRPLKTLFTYGREIPREKFDEAYRDFKAGKLAIWKQYRGMSTKEAQKNIDANAVLKTAEGKTFYQKVEYNLSGWVENEVSFLRSAMSYTDSRNLRDFKESKWVINMSFNYNK
;
A
#
# COMPACT_ATOMS: atom_id res chain seq x y z
N MET A 1 -12.97 -29.73 -13.80
CA MET A 1 -11.88 -29.38 -12.86
C MET A 1 -12.31 -28.08 -12.18
N PHE A 2 -12.49 -28.04 -10.88
CA PHE A 2 -12.84 -26.79 -10.20
C PHE A 2 -11.66 -25.82 -10.31
N ASP A 3 -11.86 -24.66 -10.93
CA ASP A 3 -10.87 -23.59 -11.01
C ASP A 3 -10.86 -22.82 -9.67
N ALA A 4 -10.18 -23.42 -8.67
CA ALA A 4 -10.09 -22.83 -7.33
C ALA A 4 -9.23 -21.57 -7.37
N LYS A 5 -9.81 -20.44 -6.95
CA LYS A 5 -9.08 -19.18 -6.82
C LYS A 5 -8.42 -19.08 -5.43
N LEU A 6 -7.16 -18.66 -5.40
CA LEU A 6 -6.25 -18.76 -4.26
C LEU A 6 -5.92 -17.39 -3.66
N GLY A 7 -5.93 -17.32 -2.33
CA GLY A 7 -5.36 -16.20 -1.57
C GLY A 7 -3.86 -16.40 -1.30
N TYR A 8 -3.26 -15.42 -0.64
CA TYR A 8 -1.83 -15.53 -0.30
C TYR A 8 -1.52 -16.67 0.70
N ASP A 9 -2.46 -16.99 1.60
CA ASP A 9 -2.27 -18.06 2.58
C ASP A 9 -2.34 -19.48 1.94
N ASP A 10 -2.94 -19.58 0.74
CA ASP A 10 -3.20 -20.86 0.07
C ASP A 10 -2.00 -21.37 -0.73
N VAL A 11 -0.91 -20.62 -0.81
CA VAL A 11 0.25 -20.95 -1.63
C VAL A 11 1.56 -20.87 -0.87
N SER A 12 2.56 -21.64 -1.31
CA SER A 12 3.95 -21.53 -0.85
C SER A 12 4.91 -21.52 -2.03
N ILE A 13 5.95 -20.70 -1.94
CA ILE A 13 7.06 -20.67 -2.90
C ILE A 13 7.87 -21.97 -2.73
N VAL A 14 8.22 -22.61 -3.83
CA VAL A 14 9.00 -23.84 -3.85
C VAL A 14 10.46 -23.50 -4.14
N PRO A 15 11.41 -24.00 -3.35
CA PRO A 15 12.83 -23.84 -3.65
C PRO A 15 13.18 -24.46 -5.02
N GLU A 16 14.19 -23.95 -5.67
CA GLU A 16 14.78 -24.63 -6.82
C GLU A 16 15.42 -25.95 -6.41
N VAL A 17 15.51 -26.91 -7.33
CA VAL A 17 16.13 -28.21 -7.09
C VAL A 17 17.60 -28.07 -6.72
N VAL A 18 18.28 -27.13 -7.36
CA VAL A 18 19.68 -26.74 -7.12
C VAL A 18 19.77 -25.22 -7.23
N THR A 19 20.47 -24.58 -6.30
CA THR A 19 20.73 -23.16 -6.33
C THR A 19 22.23 -22.90 -6.47
N TYR A 20 22.60 -21.87 -7.24
CA TYR A 20 23.98 -21.45 -7.47
C TYR A 20 24.36 -20.23 -6.66
N MET A 21 23.39 -19.68 -5.90
CA MET A 21 23.64 -18.60 -4.95
C MET A 21 24.26 -19.15 -3.66
N GLU A 22 25.53 -18.83 -3.41
CA GLU A 22 26.26 -19.24 -2.21
C GLU A 22 25.87 -18.43 -0.96
N SER A 23 25.29 -17.25 -1.16
CA SER A 23 24.86 -16.36 -0.07
C SER A 23 23.64 -15.55 -0.47
N ARG A 24 22.66 -15.45 0.44
CA ARG A 24 21.51 -14.57 0.28
C ARG A 24 21.87 -13.09 0.02
N LYS A 25 23.12 -12.67 0.35
CA LYS A 25 23.63 -11.32 0.06
C LYS A 25 23.79 -11.04 -1.45
N GLN A 26 23.84 -12.08 -2.28
CA GLN A 26 23.93 -11.95 -3.73
C GLN A 26 22.58 -11.53 -4.36
N GLY A 27 21.45 -11.70 -3.65
CA GLY A 27 20.15 -11.23 -4.10
C GLY A 27 20.00 -9.72 -3.91
N ASN A 28 19.58 -9.02 -4.98
CA ASN A 28 19.23 -7.60 -4.94
C ASN A 28 17.70 -7.43 -4.82
N PRO A 29 17.18 -7.04 -3.63
CA PRO A 29 15.75 -6.89 -3.39
C PRO A 29 15.21 -5.51 -3.81
N TYR A 30 16.02 -4.66 -4.42
CA TYR A 30 15.66 -3.30 -4.81
C TYR A 30 15.34 -3.21 -6.30
N ASP A 31 14.45 -2.28 -6.65
CA ASP A 31 14.14 -1.92 -8.02
C ASP A 31 15.26 -1.06 -8.66
N GLU A 32 15.03 -0.62 -9.90
CA GLU A 32 15.95 0.21 -10.67
C GLU A 32 16.28 1.56 -10.02
N ASN A 33 15.41 2.05 -9.11
CA ASN A 33 15.59 3.31 -8.39
C ASN A 33 16.24 3.11 -7.01
N GLY A 34 16.62 1.86 -6.67
CA GLY A 34 17.20 1.52 -5.38
C GLY A 34 16.20 1.51 -4.24
N MET A 35 14.87 1.42 -4.55
CA MET A 35 13.80 1.31 -3.59
C MET A 35 13.35 -0.15 -3.46
N LEU A 36 12.78 -0.52 -2.32
CA LEU A 36 12.05 -1.78 -2.20
C LEU A 36 10.82 -1.76 -3.11
N PRO A 37 10.37 -2.90 -3.65
CA PRO A 37 9.16 -2.98 -4.46
C PRO A 37 7.88 -2.83 -3.60
N ILE A 38 7.86 -1.82 -2.75
CA ILE A 38 6.84 -1.62 -1.72
C ILE A 38 6.40 -0.16 -1.72
N TYR A 39 5.08 0.05 -1.70
CA TYR A 39 4.43 1.34 -1.50
C TYR A 39 3.73 1.40 -0.15
N ALA A 40 3.84 2.52 0.55
CA ALA A 40 2.94 2.87 1.64
C ALA A 40 1.61 3.36 1.05
N SER A 41 0.50 2.74 1.49
CA SER A 41 -0.86 3.07 1.02
C SER A 41 -1.24 4.53 1.32
N PRO A 42 -1.99 5.22 0.44
CA PRO A 42 -2.47 6.59 0.62
C PRO A 42 -3.59 6.67 1.67
N MET A 43 -3.27 6.31 2.90
CA MET A 43 -4.19 6.31 4.02
C MET A 43 -3.72 7.31 5.07
N ASP A 44 -4.62 8.17 5.54
CA ASP A 44 -4.36 9.19 6.56
C ASP A 44 -3.96 8.64 7.94
N THR A 45 -4.07 7.33 8.12
CA THR A 45 -3.57 6.59 9.28
C THR A 45 -2.22 5.90 9.05
N VAL A 46 -1.64 6.05 7.86
CA VAL A 46 -0.34 5.47 7.47
C VAL A 46 0.64 6.56 7.08
N VAL A 47 0.26 7.43 6.15
CA VAL A 47 1.10 8.50 5.58
C VAL A 47 0.57 9.86 6.00
N CYS A 48 1.47 10.74 6.42
CA CYS A 48 1.25 12.16 6.63
C CYS A 48 2.48 12.92 6.15
N GLU A 49 2.38 14.25 6.08
CA GLU A 49 3.48 15.09 5.60
C GLU A 49 4.78 14.84 6.38
N GLU A 50 4.68 14.70 7.70
CA GLU A 50 5.82 14.60 8.61
C GLU A 50 6.59 13.28 8.49
N ASN A 51 5.96 12.20 7.98
CA ASN A 51 6.59 10.88 7.91
C ASN A 51 6.99 10.43 6.51
N ILE A 52 6.76 11.24 5.47
CA ILE A 52 7.18 10.93 4.09
C ILE A 52 8.68 10.60 4.05
N GLU A 53 9.51 11.45 4.67
CA GLU A 53 10.96 11.22 4.70
C GLU A 53 11.36 9.94 5.43
N ASP A 54 10.63 9.56 6.49
CA ASP A 54 10.92 8.33 7.23
C ASP A 54 10.71 7.10 6.35
N PHE A 55 9.64 7.07 5.53
CA PHE A 55 9.43 6.00 4.55
C PHE A 55 10.53 5.98 3.48
N LEU A 56 10.84 7.12 2.88
CA LEU A 56 11.84 7.21 1.79
C LEU A 56 13.25 6.85 2.27
N LYS A 57 13.67 7.29 3.47
CA LYS A 57 14.95 6.88 4.09
C LYS A 57 15.05 5.37 4.29
N ASN A 58 13.91 4.74 4.55
CA ASN A 58 13.79 3.29 4.68
C ASN A 58 13.52 2.57 3.34
N LYS A 59 13.73 3.26 2.20
CA LYS A 59 13.57 2.68 0.85
C LYS A 59 12.16 2.18 0.53
N ILE A 60 11.14 2.77 1.14
CA ILE A 60 9.72 2.49 0.89
C ILE A 60 9.15 3.64 0.07
N ASN A 61 8.52 3.32 -1.05
CA ASN A 61 7.79 4.28 -1.87
C ASN A 61 6.54 4.78 -1.16
N VAL A 62 6.12 6.02 -1.44
CA VAL A 62 4.98 6.66 -0.79
C VAL A 62 3.94 7.11 -1.83
N VAL A 63 2.68 7.00 -1.45
CA VAL A 63 1.59 7.74 -2.11
C VAL A 63 0.97 8.69 -1.09
N ILE A 64 1.02 9.99 -1.35
CA ILE A 64 0.50 11.05 -0.46
C ILE A 64 -1.02 10.99 -0.44
N PRO A 65 -1.69 10.90 0.73
CA PRO A 65 -3.13 10.71 0.82
C PRO A 65 -3.94 12.00 0.60
N ARG A 66 -5.21 11.84 0.24
CA ARG A 66 -6.15 12.92 -0.14
C ARG A 66 -6.61 13.84 1.00
N ASN A 67 -6.34 13.51 2.26
CA ASN A 67 -6.66 14.40 3.40
C ASN A 67 -5.71 15.60 3.55
N ILE A 68 -4.65 15.66 2.76
CA ILE A 68 -3.75 16.82 2.64
C ILE A 68 -4.31 17.70 1.53
N ASP A 69 -4.22 19.03 1.68
CA ASP A 69 -4.66 19.99 0.67
C ASP A 69 -4.09 19.70 -0.73
N PHE A 70 -4.87 19.95 -1.79
CA PHE A 70 -4.50 19.55 -3.15
C PHE A 70 -3.19 20.19 -3.61
N CYS A 71 -3.03 21.52 -3.42
CA CYS A 71 -1.80 22.21 -3.80
C CYS A 71 -0.62 21.70 -2.98
N ARG A 72 -0.84 21.45 -1.68
CA ARG A 72 0.20 20.92 -0.81
C ARG A 72 0.64 19.52 -1.23
N ARG A 73 -0.29 18.66 -1.68
CA ARG A 73 0.04 17.33 -2.23
C ARG A 73 0.93 17.43 -3.47
N ILE A 74 0.66 18.40 -4.37
CA ILE A 74 1.46 18.66 -5.56
C ILE A 74 2.88 19.11 -5.16
N GLU A 75 3.00 20.08 -4.25
CA GLU A 75 4.30 20.54 -3.75
C GLU A 75 5.13 19.41 -3.14
N LEU A 76 4.51 18.59 -2.28
CA LEU A 76 5.17 17.47 -1.64
C LEU A 76 5.52 16.37 -2.65
N GLY A 77 4.62 16.08 -3.60
CA GLY A 77 4.85 15.11 -4.68
C GLY A 77 6.07 15.47 -5.52
N LYS A 78 6.22 16.75 -5.85
CA LYS A 78 7.40 17.30 -6.56
C LYS A 78 8.65 17.27 -5.68
N LYS A 79 8.55 17.77 -4.44
CA LYS A 79 9.69 17.84 -3.51
C LYS A 79 10.35 16.48 -3.29
N TYR A 80 9.53 15.44 -3.17
CA TYR A 80 9.99 14.10 -2.83
C TYR A 80 10.01 13.12 -4.01
N ASP A 81 9.57 13.56 -5.18
CA ASP A 81 9.40 12.73 -6.40
C ASP A 81 8.54 11.49 -6.14
N VAL A 82 7.39 11.67 -5.49
CA VAL A 82 6.47 10.59 -5.10
C VAL A 82 5.06 10.81 -5.66
N PHE A 83 4.28 9.73 -5.71
CA PHE A 83 2.88 9.82 -6.11
C PHE A 83 2.06 10.61 -5.08
N PHE A 84 1.11 11.40 -5.57
CA PHE A 84 0.06 12.00 -4.75
C PHE A 84 -1.31 11.53 -5.23
N ALA A 85 -2.17 11.23 -4.26
CA ALA A 85 -3.52 10.73 -4.54
C ALA A 85 -4.46 11.87 -4.91
N VAL A 86 -5.32 11.62 -5.90
CA VAL A 86 -6.39 12.53 -6.34
C VAL A 86 -7.73 11.79 -6.40
N SER A 87 -8.83 12.53 -6.24
CA SER A 87 -10.19 12.07 -6.49
C SER A 87 -10.50 12.06 -7.99
N MET A 88 -11.65 11.50 -8.36
CA MET A 88 -12.17 11.57 -9.73
C MET A 88 -12.38 13.02 -10.20
N SER A 89 -12.97 13.87 -9.34
CA SER A 89 -13.22 15.28 -9.66
C SER A 89 -11.92 16.07 -9.83
N GLU A 90 -10.93 15.86 -8.95
CA GLU A 90 -9.62 16.48 -9.10
C GLU A 90 -8.91 16.03 -10.38
N ALA A 91 -9.05 14.77 -10.77
CA ALA A 91 -8.51 14.27 -12.04
C ALA A 91 -9.19 14.88 -13.26
N GLU A 92 -10.51 15.14 -13.20
CA GLU A 92 -11.25 15.90 -14.22
C GLU A 92 -10.76 17.37 -14.30
N ASP A 93 -10.53 18.00 -13.16
CA ASP A 93 -10.03 19.38 -13.13
C ASP A 93 -8.59 19.48 -13.65
N ILE A 94 -7.76 18.45 -13.43
CA ILE A 94 -6.44 18.33 -14.06
C ILE A 94 -6.59 18.23 -15.60
N CYS A 95 -7.55 17.44 -16.11
CA CYS A 95 -7.81 17.38 -17.56
C CYS A 95 -8.18 18.77 -18.12
N LYS A 96 -9.10 19.50 -17.48
CA LYS A 96 -9.52 20.85 -17.91
C LYS A 96 -8.35 21.85 -17.87
N PHE A 97 -7.45 21.73 -16.88
CA PHE A 97 -6.24 22.54 -16.84
C PHE A 97 -5.38 22.37 -18.09
N TYR A 98 -5.10 21.12 -18.50
CA TYR A 98 -4.32 20.84 -19.71
C TYR A 98 -5.07 21.22 -21.01
N GLU A 99 -6.39 21.33 -20.98
CA GLU A 99 -7.22 21.86 -22.08
C GLU A 99 -7.24 23.39 -22.16
N GLY A 100 -6.64 24.06 -21.18
CA GLY A 100 -6.63 25.53 -21.11
C GLY A 100 -7.94 26.14 -20.57
N GLU A 101 -8.84 25.34 -20.02
CA GLU A 101 -10.13 25.82 -19.49
C GLU A 101 -10.02 26.47 -18.10
N TYR A 102 -8.91 26.24 -17.37
CA TYR A 102 -8.67 26.76 -16.02
C TYR A 102 -7.48 27.70 -15.98
N GLY A 103 -7.70 28.94 -15.55
CA GLY A 103 -6.67 29.98 -15.49
C GLY A 103 -5.70 29.89 -14.31
N SER A 104 -5.92 29.05 -13.30
CA SER A 104 -5.07 28.99 -12.11
C SER A 104 -5.22 27.63 -11.41
N THR A 105 -4.27 26.75 -11.63
CA THR A 105 -4.04 25.57 -10.79
C THR A 105 -2.66 25.65 -10.17
N CYS A 106 -2.41 24.85 -9.14
CA CYS A 106 -1.09 24.69 -8.54
C CYS A 106 -0.13 23.88 -9.44
N MET A 107 -0.62 23.38 -10.59
CA MET A 107 0.15 22.63 -11.57
C MET A 107 0.74 23.55 -12.64
N ARG A 108 1.78 23.08 -13.29
CA ARG A 108 2.44 23.74 -14.43
C ARG A 108 2.58 22.74 -15.57
N THR A 109 2.46 23.20 -16.79
CA THR A 109 2.53 22.34 -17.99
C THR A 109 3.94 21.88 -18.33
N ASP A 110 4.97 22.55 -17.81
CA ASP A 110 6.39 22.26 -18.04
C ASP A 110 7.00 21.33 -16.96
N GLU A 111 6.19 20.74 -16.09
CA GLU A 111 6.62 19.91 -14.97
C GLU A 111 6.12 18.48 -15.06
N SER A 112 6.85 17.56 -14.41
CA SER A 112 6.47 16.15 -14.32
C SER A 112 5.71 15.86 -13.02
N TYR A 113 4.67 15.01 -13.11
CA TYR A 113 3.85 14.64 -11.97
C TYR A 113 3.62 13.14 -11.87
N LYS A 114 3.66 12.61 -10.65
CA LYS A 114 3.28 11.24 -10.32
C LYS A 114 1.90 11.26 -9.66
N ILE A 115 0.86 10.95 -10.42
CA ILE A 115 -0.54 11.06 -9.99
C ILE A 115 -1.12 9.67 -9.71
N CYS A 116 -1.77 9.50 -8.54
CA CYS A 116 -2.54 8.33 -8.20
C CYS A 116 -4.03 8.68 -8.14
N ILE A 117 -4.83 8.26 -9.14
CA ILE A 117 -6.29 8.39 -9.02
C ILE A 117 -6.77 7.30 -8.06
N ASP A 118 -7.10 7.71 -6.83
CA ASP A 118 -7.38 6.81 -5.72
C ASP A 118 -8.89 6.58 -5.55
N LEU A 119 -9.36 5.44 -6.08
CA LEU A 119 -10.76 5.04 -6.07
C LEU A 119 -10.93 3.60 -5.58
N ALA A 120 -12.08 3.32 -4.95
CA ALA A 120 -12.42 1.95 -4.52
C ALA A 120 -12.84 1.05 -5.69
N ASN A 121 -13.46 1.63 -6.74
CA ASN A 121 -13.93 0.91 -7.92
C ASN A 121 -13.20 1.39 -9.17
N GLY A 122 -12.20 0.64 -9.60
CA GLY A 122 -11.44 0.88 -10.83
C GLY A 122 -12.11 0.36 -12.11
N HIS A 123 -13.34 -0.17 -12.06
CA HIS A 123 -14.02 -0.73 -13.23
C HIS A 123 -14.90 0.29 -13.97
N MET A 124 -14.85 1.57 -13.58
CA MET A 124 -15.69 2.61 -14.18
C MET A 124 -15.14 3.07 -15.53
N ASP A 125 -15.99 3.07 -16.57
CA ASP A 125 -15.63 3.59 -17.90
C ASP A 125 -15.20 5.06 -17.86
N LYS A 126 -15.86 5.87 -17.02
CA LYS A 126 -15.47 7.27 -16.80
C LYS A 126 -14.01 7.40 -16.34
N LEU A 127 -13.53 6.50 -15.47
CA LEU A 127 -12.14 6.51 -15.02
C LEU A 127 -11.18 6.20 -16.18
N LEU A 128 -11.49 5.19 -16.99
CA LEU A 128 -10.70 4.84 -18.18
C LEU A 128 -10.63 5.99 -19.18
N THR A 129 -11.75 6.69 -19.35
CA THR A 129 -11.82 7.89 -20.23
C THR A 129 -10.90 9.00 -19.70
N ILE A 130 -10.91 9.28 -18.39
CA ILE A 130 -10.02 10.26 -17.77
C ILE A 130 -8.55 9.84 -17.92
N CYS A 131 -8.24 8.55 -17.71
CA CYS A 131 -6.88 8.03 -17.88
C CYS A 131 -6.37 8.26 -19.31
N ARG A 132 -7.16 7.88 -20.33
CA ARG A 132 -6.81 8.12 -21.75
C ARG A 132 -6.57 9.60 -22.01
N LYS A 133 -7.44 10.47 -21.48
CA LYS A 133 -7.33 11.92 -21.64
C LYS A 133 -6.06 12.47 -21.02
N LEU A 134 -5.75 12.11 -19.77
CA LEU A 134 -4.51 12.51 -19.08
C LEU A 134 -3.25 12.05 -19.83
N LYS A 135 -3.28 10.86 -20.42
CA LYS A 135 -2.14 10.29 -21.16
C LYS A 135 -2.05 10.79 -22.62
N SER A 136 -3.08 11.46 -23.14
CA SER A 136 -3.08 12.03 -24.50
C SER A 136 -2.48 13.43 -24.60
N PHE A 137 -2.27 14.13 -23.49
CA PHE A 137 -1.68 15.48 -23.48
C PHE A 137 -0.17 15.39 -23.72
N GLU A 138 0.31 15.81 -24.89
CA GLU A 138 1.72 15.76 -25.28
C GLU A 138 2.63 16.57 -24.31
N ASN A 139 2.11 17.66 -23.76
CA ASN A 139 2.81 18.52 -22.84
C ASN A 139 2.71 18.07 -21.37
N ALA A 140 2.00 16.98 -21.08
CA ALA A 140 1.80 16.47 -19.73
C ALA A 140 2.77 15.33 -19.43
N HIS A 141 3.79 15.58 -18.64
CA HIS A 141 4.69 14.53 -18.16
C HIS A 141 4.10 13.82 -16.94
N ILE A 142 2.99 13.10 -17.16
CA ILE A 142 2.24 12.41 -16.08
C ILE A 142 2.60 10.93 -16.06
N THR A 143 3.15 10.49 -14.92
CA THR A 143 3.18 9.07 -14.55
C THR A 143 1.90 8.76 -13.77
N LEU A 144 1.08 7.85 -14.30
CA LEU A 144 -0.27 7.61 -13.82
C LEU A 144 -0.39 6.26 -13.10
N MET A 145 -0.85 6.30 -11.87
CA MET A 145 -1.26 5.14 -11.08
C MET A 145 -2.77 5.21 -10.86
N THR A 146 -3.47 4.09 -10.99
CA THR A 146 -4.91 4.04 -10.68
C THR A 146 -5.38 2.61 -10.37
N GLY A 147 -6.64 2.43 -10.09
CA GLY A 147 -7.32 1.20 -9.68
C GLY A 147 -8.37 1.55 -8.61
N ASN A 148 -8.89 0.59 -7.79
CA ASN A 148 -8.45 -0.81 -7.73
C ASN A 148 -9.30 -1.70 -8.66
N ILE A 149 -8.67 -2.68 -9.27
CA ILE A 149 -9.38 -3.68 -10.08
C ILE A 149 -9.42 -5.03 -9.36
N ALA A 150 -10.49 -5.79 -9.61
CA ALA A 150 -10.70 -7.14 -9.10
C ALA A 150 -11.15 -8.13 -10.20
N ASN A 151 -10.91 -7.77 -11.46
CA ASN A 151 -11.07 -8.64 -12.62
C ASN A 151 -9.80 -8.55 -13.46
N PRO A 152 -9.10 -9.67 -13.72
CA PRO A 152 -7.83 -9.66 -14.45
C PRO A 152 -7.95 -9.06 -15.85
N GLU A 153 -9.07 -9.30 -16.55
CA GLU A 153 -9.29 -8.80 -17.92
C GLU A 153 -9.34 -7.27 -17.99
N THR A 154 -9.66 -6.60 -16.90
CA THR A 154 -9.66 -5.12 -16.84
C THR A 154 -8.27 -4.53 -17.07
N TYR A 155 -7.20 -5.31 -16.85
CA TYR A 155 -5.82 -4.89 -17.12
C TYR A 155 -5.62 -4.40 -18.56
N VAL A 156 -6.24 -5.06 -19.54
CA VAL A 156 -6.12 -4.69 -20.96
C VAL A 156 -6.56 -3.25 -21.19
N HIS A 157 -7.69 -2.86 -20.59
CA HIS A 157 -8.22 -1.50 -20.73
C HIS A 157 -7.30 -0.43 -20.12
N TYR A 158 -6.59 -0.76 -19.04
CA TYR A 158 -5.62 0.14 -18.42
C TYR A 158 -4.33 0.24 -19.23
N GLU A 159 -3.85 -0.86 -19.79
CA GLU A 159 -2.72 -0.86 -20.73
C GLU A 159 -3.04 0.01 -21.97
N ASP A 160 -4.24 -0.20 -22.58
CA ASP A 160 -4.71 0.58 -23.73
C ASP A 160 -4.90 2.06 -23.42
N ALA A 161 -5.24 2.39 -22.16
CA ALA A 161 -5.35 3.77 -21.69
C ALA A 161 -3.98 4.42 -21.41
N GLY A 162 -2.87 3.70 -21.55
CA GLY A 162 -1.51 4.19 -21.29
C GLY A 162 -1.18 4.39 -19.82
N VAL A 163 -1.91 3.74 -18.91
CA VAL A 163 -1.64 3.81 -17.46
C VAL A 163 -0.31 3.14 -17.14
N ASP A 164 0.48 3.75 -16.25
CA ASP A 164 1.81 3.24 -15.90
C ASP A 164 1.76 2.21 -14.76
N TYR A 165 0.81 2.35 -13.83
CA TYR A 165 0.65 1.47 -12.67
C TYR A 165 -0.83 1.17 -12.40
N VAL A 166 -1.20 -0.10 -12.35
CA VAL A 166 -2.55 -0.54 -11.96
C VAL A 166 -2.54 -1.16 -10.57
N ARG A 167 -3.39 -0.62 -9.68
CA ARG A 167 -3.64 -1.19 -8.36
C ARG A 167 -4.67 -2.30 -8.48
N CYS A 168 -4.32 -3.48 -8.02
CA CYS A 168 -5.19 -4.65 -8.03
C CYS A 168 -5.65 -4.98 -6.61
N ILE A 169 -6.79 -5.64 -6.49
CA ILE A 169 -7.40 -6.15 -5.28
C ILE A 169 -8.42 -5.19 -4.68
N ILE A 170 -9.66 -5.70 -4.54
CA ILE A 170 -10.78 -5.06 -3.85
C ILE A 170 -11.17 -5.94 -2.66
N GLY A 171 -11.46 -5.33 -1.52
CA GLY A 171 -12.07 -6.00 -0.37
C GLY A 171 -11.16 -6.82 0.53
N SER A 172 -9.84 -6.93 0.26
CA SER A 172 -8.90 -7.73 1.06
C SER A 172 -8.25 -6.98 2.22
N GLY A 173 -8.33 -5.66 2.24
CA GLY A 173 -7.72 -4.84 3.30
C GLY A 173 -8.31 -5.13 4.67
N SER A 174 -7.47 -5.16 5.72
CA SER A 174 -7.93 -5.47 7.10
C SER A 174 -8.95 -4.46 7.66
N ALA A 175 -9.00 -3.25 7.12
CA ALA A 175 -9.98 -2.22 7.46
C ALA A 175 -11.08 -2.05 6.39
N CYS A 176 -11.05 -2.85 5.31
CA CYS A 176 -12.06 -2.85 4.25
C CYS A 176 -13.19 -3.83 4.58
N LEU A 177 -14.42 -3.43 4.35
CA LEU A 177 -15.62 -4.26 4.53
C LEU A 177 -16.33 -4.54 3.18
N THR A 178 -15.82 -4.05 2.06
CA THR A 178 -16.46 -4.18 0.75
C THR A 178 -16.81 -5.63 0.44
N ALA A 179 -15.85 -6.55 0.57
CA ALA A 179 -16.10 -7.97 0.30
C ALA A 179 -17.22 -8.56 1.17
N SER A 180 -17.24 -8.25 2.47
CA SER A 180 -18.25 -8.77 3.40
C SER A 180 -19.60 -8.08 3.27
N CYS A 181 -19.65 -6.83 2.80
CA CYS A 181 -20.89 -6.08 2.64
C CYS A 181 -21.53 -6.27 1.25
N THR A 182 -20.73 -6.43 0.20
CA THR A 182 -21.21 -6.44 -1.19
C THR A 182 -21.07 -7.80 -1.87
N GLY A 183 -20.27 -8.71 -1.31
CA GLY A 183 -19.91 -9.98 -1.97
C GLY A 183 -18.89 -9.82 -3.13
N VAL A 184 -18.46 -8.59 -3.44
CA VAL A 184 -17.48 -8.33 -4.51
C VAL A 184 -16.08 -8.62 -4.01
N PHE A 185 -15.47 -9.66 -4.57
CA PHE A 185 -14.15 -10.12 -4.15
C PHE A 185 -13.50 -11.01 -5.20
N TYR A 186 -12.19 -10.95 -5.31
CA TYR A 186 -11.39 -11.93 -6.04
C TYR A 186 -10.17 -12.30 -5.18
N PRO A 187 -9.89 -13.61 -4.98
CA PRO A 187 -8.75 -14.04 -4.18
C PRO A 187 -7.42 -13.47 -4.69
N PRO A 188 -6.64 -12.80 -3.82
CA PRO A 188 -5.58 -11.90 -4.25
C PRO A 188 -4.44 -12.57 -5.03
N PHE A 189 -4.01 -13.77 -4.65
CA PHE A 189 -2.93 -14.45 -5.39
C PHE A 189 -3.35 -14.80 -6.82
N SER A 190 -4.54 -15.39 -7.00
CA SER A 190 -5.06 -15.71 -8.32
C SER A 190 -5.30 -14.47 -9.17
N LEU A 191 -5.84 -13.40 -8.58
CA LEU A 191 -6.03 -12.13 -9.30
C LEU A 191 -4.72 -11.60 -9.87
N ILE A 192 -3.68 -11.51 -9.04
CA ILE A 192 -2.37 -10.96 -9.45
C ILE A 192 -1.72 -11.87 -10.50
N LYS A 193 -1.77 -13.20 -10.29
CA LYS A 193 -1.24 -14.18 -11.25
C LYS A 193 -1.91 -14.04 -12.62
N GLU A 194 -3.24 -14.07 -12.68
CA GLU A 194 -4.00 -13.99 -13.92
C GLU A 194 -3.81 -12.65 -14.62
N THR A 195 -3.76 -11.54 -13.86
CA THR A 195 -3.42 -10.21 -14.39
C THR A 195 -2.01 -10.21 -15.00
N TYR A 196 -1.04 -10.83 -14.36
CA TYR A 196 0.33 -10.97 -14.87
C TYR A 196 0.38 -11.85 -16.15
N GLU A 197 -0.39 -12.92 -16.20
CA GLU A 197 -0.49 -13.79 -17.40
C GLU A 197 -1.07 -13.01 -18.58
N ILE A 198 -2.08 -12.17 -18.35
CA ILE A 198 -2.62 -11.28 -19.38
C ILE A 198 -1.56 -10.27 -19.81
N LYS A 199 -0.91 -9.58 -18.87
CA LYS A 199 0.20 -8.66 -19.15
C LYS A 199 1.26 -9.30 -20.03
N LYS A 200 1.71 -10.52 -19.68
CA LYS A 200 2.72 -11.27 -20.45
C LYS A 200 2.23 -11.60 -21.84
N ARG A 201 0.98 -12.06 -21.98
CA ARG A 201 0.36 -12.45 -23.27
C ARG A 201 0.28 -11.29 -24.25
N ILE A 202 -0.04 -10.08 -23.77
CA ILE A 202 -0.20 -8.90 -24.64
C ILE A 202 1.08 -8.04 -24.74
N GLY A 203 2.15 -8.39 -24.03
CA GLY A 203 3.36 -7.58 -23.97
C GLY A 203 3.16 -6.25 -23.23
N GLY A 204 2.26 -6.20 -22.24
CA GLY A 204 1.88 -5.01 -21.51
C GLY A 204 3.02 -4.44 -20.67
N ARG A 205 3.05 -3.10 -20.54
CA ARG A 205 4.07 -2.33 -19.80
C ARG A 205 3.55 -1.83 -18.46
N CYS A 206 2.23 -1.65 -18.31
CA CYS A 206 1.60 -1.20 -17.08
C CYS A 206 2.03 -2.09 -15.91
N LYS A 207 2.61 -1.49 -14.87
CA LYS A 207 3.12 -2.21 -13.68
C LYS A 207 1.97 -2.62 -12.76
N ILE A 208 2.00 -3.83 -12.24
CA ILE A 208 0.97 -4.40 -11.38
C ILE A 208 1.33 -4.14 -9.92
N ILE A 209 0.43 -3.52 -9.17
CA ILE A 209 0.57 -3.31 -7.72
C ILE A 209 -0.44 -4.19 -6.99
N ALA A 210 0.05 -5.10 -6.16
CA ALA A 210 -0.77 -5.90 -5.25
C ALA A 210 -1.17 -5.04 -4.03
N ASP A 211 -2.35 -4.43 -4.08
CA ASP A 211 -2.82 -3.47 -3.09
C ASP A 211 -3.91 -4.06 -2.19
N GLY A 212 -3.49 -4.72 -1.12
CA GLY A 212 -4.37 -5.24 -0.10
C GLY A 212 -4.12 -6.71 0.25
N GLY A 213 -4.63 -7.13 1.40
CA GLY A 213 -4.50 -8.51 1.88
C GLY A 213 -3.11 -8.88 2.42
N ILE A 214 -2.15 -7.98 2.40
CA ILE A 214 -0.78 -8.19 2.91
C ILE A 214 -0.80 -8.11 4.44
N LYS A 215 -0.60 -9.24 5.11
CA LYS A 215 -0.66 -9.34 6.57
C LYS A 215 0.70 -9.61 7.22
N ASP A 216 1.64 -10.13 6.48
CA ASP A 216 2.99 -10.46 6.94
C ASP A 216 3.99 -10.50 5.77
N PHE A 217 5.26 -10.75 6.08
CA PHE A 217 6.35 -10.82 5.10
C PHE A 217 6.13 -11.90 4.03
N ARG A 218 5.54 -13.07 4.38
CA ARG A 218 5.28 -14.16 3.43
C ARG A 218 4.35 -13.72 2.32
N HIS A 219 3.36 -12.88 2.64
CA HIS A 219 2.42 -12.35 1.64
C HIS A 219 3.11 -11.41 0.65
N ILE A 220 4.11 -10.65 1.11
CA ILE A 220 4.92 -9.78 0.22
C ILE A 220 5.64 -10.64 -0.81
N GLN A 221 6.42 -11.65 -0.37
CA GLN A 221 7.15 -12.50 -1.29
C GLN A 221 6.22 -13.24 -2.25
N ARG A 222 5.09 -13.77 -1.76
CA ARG A 222 4.10 -14.48 -2.60
C ARG A 222 3.44 -13.56 -3.63
N ALA A 223 3.17 -12.31 -3.29
CA ALA A 223 2.66 -11.32 -4.23
C ALA A 223 3.70 -10.95 -5.31
N LEU A 224 4.98 -10.76 -4.91
CA LEU A 224 6.05 -10.33 -5.79
C LEU A 224 6.45 -11.36 -6.85
N ILE A 225 6.02 -12.62 -6.74
CA ILE A 225 6.18 -13.60 -7.84
C ILE A 225 5.50 -13.12 -9.12
N TYR A 226 4.43 -12.35 -9.01
CA TYR A 226 3.64 -11.88 -10.16
C TYR A 226 3.41 -10.36 -10.15
N ALA A 227 3.30 -9.71 -8.99
CA ALA A 227 3.18 -8.25 -8.91
C ALA A 227 4.54 -7.57 -9.08
N ASP A 228 4.54 -6.37 -9.67
CA ASP A 228 5.75 -5.55 -9.76
C ASP A 228 6.04 -4.85 -8.41
N TYR A 229 4.97 -4.49 -7.70
CA TYR A 229 5.02 -3.86 -6.38
C TYR A 229 3.90 -4.42 -5.49
N VAL A 230 4.08 -4.25 -4.18
CA VAL A 230 3.00 -4.41 -3.19
C VAL A 230 2.68 -3.06 -2.56
N MET A 231 1.42 -2.84 -2.17
CA MET A 231 1.00 -1.65 -1.43
C MET A 231 0.48 -2.05 -0.06
N ILE A 232 1.00 -1.41 0.98
CA ILE A 232 0.84 -1.84 2.37
C ILE A 232 0.27 -0.71 3.22
N GLY A 233 -0.85 -0.98 3.91
CA GLY A 233 -1.43 -0.09 4.91
C GLY A 233 -1.28 -0.63 6.33
N GLY A 234 -1.93 -1.75 6.63
CA GLY A 234 -2.06 -2.27 7.99
C GLY A 234 -0.75 -2.65 8.68
N LEU A 235 0.24 -3.19 7.96
CA LEU A 235 1.55 -3.45 8.54
C LEU A 235 2.26 -2.13 8.88
N PHE A 236 2.26 -1.16 7.99
CA PHE A 236 2.91 0.13 8.30
C PHE A 236 2.22 0.92 9.40
N ASN A 237 0.91 0.77 9.59
CA ASN A 237 0.22 1.38 10.73
C ASN A 237 0.74 0.84 12.10
N LYS A 238 1.35 -0.35 12.13
CA LYS A 238 2.00 -0.89 13.34
C LYS A 238 3.39 -0.31 13.60
N ALA A 239 3.95 0.47 12.68
CA ALA A 239 5.20 1.19 12.89
C ALA A 239 4.96 2.44 13.74
N ILE A 240 5.94 2.78 14.59
CA ILE A 240 5.82 3.95 15.45
C ILE A 240 5.74 5.26 14.66
N GLU A 241 6.35 5.32 13.48
CA GLU A 241 6.37 6.49 12.59
C GLU A 241 5.07 6.71 11.83
N SER A 242 4.13 5.75 11.83
CA SER A 242 2.87 5.88 11.08
C SER A 242 1.96 7.01 11.57
N ALA A 243 1.09 7.51 10.70
CA ALA A 243 0.29 8.72 10.92
C ALA A 243 -0.94 8.55 11.83
N GLY A 244 -1.35 7.34 12.17
CA GLY A 244 -2.58 7.11 12.95
C GLY A 244 -2.60 7.79 14.32
N LYS A 245 -3.79 8.19 14.79
CA LYS A 245 -3.96 8.72 16.16
C LYS A 245 -3.33 7.79 17.17
N THR A 246 -2.46 8.32 18.03
CA THR A 246 -1.64 7.53 18.96
C THR A 246 -2.23 7.56 20.36
N THR A 247 -2.34 6.38 20.97
CA THR A 247 -2.79 6.23 22.36
C THR A 247 -1.72 5.47 23.14
N TYR A 248 -1.36 5.99 24.31
CA TYR A 248 -0.39 5.36 25.21
C TYR A 248 -1.10 4.63 26.34
N GLY A 249 -0.55 3.49 26.77
CA GLY A 249 -1.01 2.76 27.95
C GLY A 249 0.17 2.31 28.81
N LYS A 250 0.01 2.31 30.16
CA LYS A 250 0.91 1.61 31.05
C LYS A 250 0.46 0.16 31.22
N SER A 251 1.41 -0.78 31.28
CA SER A 251 1.07 -2.16 31.61
C SER A 251 0.89 -2.30 33.12
N TYR A 252 -0.24 -2.88 33.53
CA TYR A 252 -0.46 -3.25 34.94
C TYR A 252 -0.53 -4.77 35.04
N TRP A 253 0.07 -5.32 36.10
CA TRP A 253 -0.16 -6.72 36.47
C TRP A 253 -1.51 -6.78 37.19
N ASN A 254 -2.39 -7.71 36.79
CA ASN A 254 -3.55 -8.02 37.62
C ASN A 254 -3.20 -9.10 38.64
N VAL A 255 -4.13 -9.37 39.57
CA VAL A 255 -3.96 -10.33 40.68
C VAL A 255 -3.67 -11.76 40.19
N ASN A 256 -3.95 -12.08 38.92
CA ASN A 256 -3.75 -13.40 38.29
C ASN A 256 -2.52 -13.47 37.37
N GLY A 257 -1.61 -12.47 37.43
CA GLY A 257 -0.37 -12.48 36.63
C GLY A 257 -0.53 -12.09 35.16
N ASN A 258 -1.73 -11.80 34.68
CA ASN A 258 -1.98 -11.33 33.33
C ASN A 258 -1.73 -9.83 33.21
N LYS A 259 -0.95 -9.40 32.20
CA LYS A 259 -0.77 -7.98 31.88
C LYS A 259 -2.03 -7.41 31.25
N ILE A 260 -2.76 -6.57 31.99
CA ILE A 260 -3.89 -5.83 31.43
C ILE A 260 -3.41 -4.42 31.09
N PHE A 261 -3.55 -4.06 29.83
CA PHE A 261 -3.35 -2.68 29.38
C PHE A 261 -4.63 -1.90 29.58
N ARG A 262 -4.62 -0.88 30.42
CA ARG A 262 -5.65 0.15 30.42
C ARG A 262 -5.15 1.32 29.56
N PRO A 263 -5.82 1.65 28.44
CA PRO A 263 -5.48 2.85 27.69
C PRO A 263 -5.65 4.05 28.64
N LEU A 264 -4.59 4.80 28.87
CA LEU A 264 -4.73 6.13 29.43
C LEU A 264 -5.52 6.95 28.43
N LYS A 265 -6.63 7.56 28.85
CA LYS A 265 -7.45 8.49 28.08
C LYS A 265 -6.70 9.81 27.84
N THR A 266 -5.52 9.75 27.29
CA THR A 266 -4.83 10.92 26.80
C THR A 266 -4.69 10.73 25.30
N LEU A 267 -5.73 11.13 24.61
CA LEU A 267 -5.75 11.28 23.16
C LEU A 267 -4.71 12.32 22.77
N PHE A 268 -3.56 11.87 22.33
CA PHE A 268 -2.71 12.69 21.49
C PHE A 268 -3.30 12.65 20.08
N THR A 269 -3.93 13.73 19.68
CA THR A 269 -4.28 13.99 18.30
C THR A 269 -2.97 14.24 17.55
N TYR A 270 -2.65 13.44 16.55
CA TYR A 270 -1.62 13.78 15.57
C TYR A 270 -2.02 15.11 14.92
N GLY A 271 -1.20 16.10 15.07
CA GLY A 271 -1.43 17.49 14.71
C GLY A 271 -0.77 18.46 15.69
N ARG A 272 -0.28 17.99 16.84
CA ARG A 272 0.57 18.74 17.77
C ARG A 272 1.55 17.81 18.44
N GLU A 273 2.73 17.76 17.89
CA GLU A 273 4.05 17.57 18.45
C GLU A 273 4.16 16.65 19.67
N ILE A 274 4.44 15.36 19.41
CA ILE A 274 5.54 14.80 20.17
C ILE A 274 6.78 15.31 19.42
N PRO A 275 7.61 16.16 20.03
CA PRO A 275 8.88 16.53 19.43
C PRO A 275 9.61 15.25 19.05
N ARG A 276 10.23 15.21 17.87
CA ARG A 276 10.98 14.03 17.40
C ARG A 276 11.94 13.48 18.47
N GLU A 277 12.49 14.34 19.30
CA GLU A 277 13.31 14.04 20.47
C GLU A 277 12.62 13.11 21.50
N LYS A 278 11.29 13.14 21.63
CA LYS A 278 10.51 12.26 22.51
C LYS A 278 10.12 10.93 21.87
N PHE A 279 10.21 10.81 20.54
CA PHE A 279 9.95 9.53 19.85
C PHE A 279 10.97 8.47 20.29
N ASP A 280 12.23 8.82 20.38
CA ASP A 280 13.29 7.89 20.80
C ASP A 280 13.15 7.48 22.28
N GLU A 281 12.70 8.38 23.14
CA GLU A 281 12.42 8.08 24.54
C GLU A 281 11.19 7.18 24.68
N ALA A 282 10.08 7.53 24.00
CA ALA A 282 8.87 6.72 23.97
C ALA A 282 9.12 5.33 23.37
N TYR A 283 9.96 5.25 22.34
CA TYR A 283 10.36 3.98 21.74
C TYR A 283 11.27 3.15 22.66
N ARG A 284 12.19 3.78 23.38
CA ARG A 284 13.01 3.10 24.41
C ARG A 284 12.12 2.53 25.53
N ASP A 285 11.15 3.29 26.02
CA ASP A 285 10.22 2.82 27.04
C ASP A 285 9.28 1.72 26.51
N PHE A 286 8.89 1.80 25.24
CA PHE A 286 8.16 0.75 24.54
C PHE A 286 9.01 -0.54 24.44
N LYS A 287 10.27 -0.45 24.00
CA LYS A 287 11.21 -1.59 23.94
C LYS A 287 11.49 -2.19 25.31
N ALA A 288 11.57 -1.36 26.34
CA ALA A 288 11.74 -1.80 27.72
C ALA A 288 10.46 -2.42 28.32
N GLY A 289 9.36 -2.47 27.58
CA GLY A 289 8.08 -2.99 28.03
C GLY A 289 7.37 -2.14 29.09
N LYS A 290 7.83 -0.90 29.31
CA LYS A 290 7.24 0.04 30.28
C LYS A 290 6.01 0.74 29.71
N LEU A 291 5.93 0.86 28.38
CA LEU A 291 4.89 1.57 27.66
C LEU A 291 4.34 0.68 26.54
N ALA A 292 3.03 0.69 26.33
CA ALA A 292 2.40 0.19 25.11
C ALA A 292 1.86 1.36 24.31
N ILE A 293 2.08 1.33 23.01
CA ILE A 293 1.62 2.34 22.07
C ILE A 293 0.60 1.69 21.13
N TRP A 294 -0.52 2.37 20.92
CA TRP A 294 -1.57 1.93 20.02
C TRP A 294 -1.83 3.03 19.01
N LYS A 295 -2.03 2.65 17.75
CA LYS A 295 -2.37 3.55 16.66
C LYS A 295 -3.73 3.24 16.09
N GLN A 296 -4.50 4.29 15.82
CA GLN A 296 -5.75 4.14 15.10
C GLN A 296 -5.45 3.71 13.67
N TYR A 297 -6.17 2.69 13.22
CA TYR A 297 -6.20 2.27 11.83
C TYR A 297 -7.63 2.25 11.32
N ARG A 298 -7.86 2.78 10.12
CA ARG A 298 -9.21 2.83 9.55
C ARG A 298 -9.18 2.71 8.03
N GLY A 299 -10.26 2.13 7.49
CA GLY A 299 -10.49 2.11 6.04
C GLY A 299 -10.86 3.50 5.52
N MET A 300 -10.46 3.80 4.30
CA MET A 300 -10.76 5.09 3.65
C MET A 300 -12.25 5.28 3.36
N SER A 301 -13.05 4.21 3.34
CA SER A 301 -14.52 4.24 3.20
C SER A 301 -15.26 4.38 4.54
N THR A 302 -14.59 4.78 5.63
CA THR A 302 -15.25 5.13 6.89
C THR A 302 -15.80 6.55 6.85
N LYS A 303 -16.87 6.80 7.63
CA LYS A 303 -17.46 8.16 7.73
C LYS A 303 -16.43 9.20 8.21
N GLU A 304 -15.56 8.81 9.13
CA GLU A 304 -14.51 9.67 9.67
C GLU A 304 -13.45 10.01 8.61
N ALA A 305 -12.98 9.01 7.84
CA ALA A 305 -12.00 9.24 6.78
C ALA A 305 -12.59 10.14 5.67
N GLN A 306 -13.83 9.90 5.26
CA GLN A 306 -14.48 10.71 4.23
C GLN A 306 -14.70 12.15 4.67
N LYS A 307 -15.07 12.39 5.95
CA LYS A 307 -15.14 13.75 6.49
C LYS A 307 -13.80 14.48 6.58
N ASN A 308 -12.71 13.74 6.71
CA ASN A 308 -11.37 14.34 6.68
C ASN A 308 -10.93 14.75 5.27
N ILE A 309 -11.51 14.13 4.24
CA ILE A 309 -11.28 14.47 2.82
C ILE A 309 -12.23 15.59 2.38
N ASP A 310 -13.50 15.47 2.74
CA ASP A 310 -14.55 16.44 2.43
C ASP A 310 -15.46 16.61 3.66
N ALA A 311 -15.42 17.79 4.27
CA ALA A 311 -16.21 18.11 5.46
C ALA A 311 -17.73 17.96 5.24
N ASN A 312 -18.20 18.08 3.99
CA ASN A 312 -19.59 17.95 3.59
C ASN A 312 -20.00 16.51 3.22
N ALA A 313 -19.06 15.57 3.26
CA ALA A 313 -19.35 14.18 2.90
C ALA A 313 -20.44 13.57 3.82
N VAL A 314 -21.52 13.10 3.21
CA VAL A 314 -22.63 12.42 3.91
C VAL A 314 -22.67 10.97 3.47
N LEU A 315 -22.08 10.09 4.28
CA LEU A 315 -22.19 8.64 4.10
C LEU A 315 -23.32 8.07 4.98
N LYS A 316 -24.32 7.44 4.37
CA LYS A 316 -25.35 6.68 5.09
C LYS A 316 -24.79 5.37 5.65
N THR A 317 -24.00 4.66 4.84
CA THR A 317 -23.32 3.40 5.17
C THR A 317 -21.83 3.54 4.99
N ALA A 318 -21.02 2.72 5.69
CA ALA A 318 -19.58 2.69 5.56
C ALA A 318 -19.13 1.27 5.21
N GLU A 319 -18.26 1.15 4.22
CA GLU A 319 -17.57 -0.10 3.83
C GLU A 319 -16.17 -0.22 4.45
N GLY A 320 -15.92 0.53 5.51
CA GLY A 320 -14.67 0.50 6.27
C GLY A 320 -14.93 0.43 7.76
N LYS A 321 -13.97 -0.09 8.50
CA LYS A 321 -13.96 -0.11 9.97
C LYS A 321 -12.79 0.65 10.54
N THR A 322 -12.96 1.15 11.77
CA THR A 322 -11.92 1.80 12.57
C THR A 322 -11.59 0.91 13.76
N PHE A 323 -10.31 0.70 14.02
CA PHE A 323 -9.82 -0.01 15.21
C PHE A 323 -8.43 0.47 15.59
N TYR A 324 -7.91 0.03 16.74
CA TYR A 324 -6.57 0.35 17.18
C TYR A 324 -5.65 -0.86 17.02
N GLN A 325 -4.46 -0.63 16.47
CA GLN A 325 -3.40 -1.63 16.38
C GLN A 325 -2.28 -1.28 17.35
N LYS A 326 -1.72 -2.29 17.99
CA LYS A 326 -0.54 -2.12 18.82
C LYS A 326 0.66 -1.82 17.93
N VAL A 327 1.48 -0.84 18.33
CA VAL A 327 2.80 -0.63 17.73
C VAL A 327 3.68 -1.83 18.05
N GLU A 328 4.33 -2.39 17.04
CA GLU A 328 5.16 -3.59 17.15
C GLU A 328 6.64 -3.31 16.84
N TYR A 329 6.91 -2.31 16.00
CA TYR A 329 8.25 -2.01 15.47
C TYR A 329 8.39 -0.54 15.05
N ASN A 330 9.62 -0.18 14.65
CA ASN A 330 9.92 1.00 13.85
C ASN A 330 10.15 0.59 12.38
N LEU A 331 10.05 1.54 11.46
CA LEU A 331 10.22 1.28 10.02
C LEU A 331 11.58 0.66 9.71
N SER A 332 12.66 1.17 10.30
CA SER A 332 14.01 0.66 10.05
C SER A 332 14.15 -0.83 10.39
N GLY A 333 13.72 -1.24 11.59
CA GLY A 333 13.78 -2.65 11.99
C GLY A 333 12.86 -3.55 11.17
N TRP A 334 11.69 -3.04 10.73
CA TRP A 334 10.81 -3.77 9.85
C TRP A 334 11.46 -4.00 8.46
N VAL A 335 12.09 -2.96 7.90
CA VAL A 335 12.77 -3.03 6.61
C VAL A 335 14.01 -3.93 6.64
N GLU A 336 14.79 -3.92 7.72
CA GLU A 336 15.90 -4.87 7.88
C GLU A 336 15.42 -6.33 7.81
N ASN A 337 14.28 -6.63 8.44
CA ASN A 337 13.67 -7.96 8.38
C ASN A 337 13.16 -8.27 6.96
N GLU A 338 12.44 -7.35 6.32
CA GLU A 338 11.93 -7.55 4.96
C GLU A 338 13.06 -7.81 3.97
N VAL A 339 14.10 -6.98 3.96
CA VAL A 339 15.28 -7.16 3.11
C VAL A 339 15.93 -8.52 3.35
N SER A 340 16.03 -8.93 4.61
CA SER A 340 16.62 -10.22 4.97
C SER A 340 15.77 -11.40 4.50
N PHE A 341 14.44 -11.32 4.66
CA PHE A 341 13.51 -12.38 4.27
C PHE A 341 13.35 -12.47 2.75
N LEU A 342 13.26 -11.33 2.06
CA LEU A 342 13.18 -11.32 0.60
C LEU A 342 14.47 -11.88 -0.03
N ARG A 343 15.65 -11.47 0.46
CA ARG A 343 16.93 -12.07 0.05
C ARG A 343 17.00 -13.57 0.34
N SER A 344 16.44 -14.02 1.46
CA SER A 344 16.37 -15.43 1.77
C SER A 344 15.47 -16.18 0.76
N ALA A 345 14.28 -15.66 0.46
CA ALA A 345 13.40 -16.23 -0.56
C ALA A 345 14.08 -16.27 -1.93
N MET A 346 14.76 -15.18 -2.33
CA MET A 346 15.52 -15.10 -3.57
C MET A 346 16.65 -16.17 -3.62
N SER A 347 17.35 -16.42 -2.51
CA SER A 347 18.39 -17.45 -2.48
C SER A 347 17.85 -18.85 -2.65
N TYR A 348 16.66 -19.16 -2.11
CA TYR A 348 16.00 -20.45 -2.33
C TYR A 348 15.48 -20.63 -3.75
N THR A 349 15.18 -19.56 -4.45
CA THR A 349 14.69 -19.58 -5.85
C THR A 349 15.80 -19.28 -6.88
N ASP A 350 17.05 -19.22 -6.45
CA ASP A 350 18.22 -18.87 -7.26
C ASP A 350 18.08 -17.52 -8.03
N SER A 351 17.36 -16.56 -7.43
CA SER A 351 17.01 -15.29 -8.05
C SER A 351 17.97 -14.19 -7.62
N ARG A 352 18.71 -13.59 -8.54
CA ARG A 352 19.71 -12.54 -8.23
C ARG A 352 19.10 -11.14 -8.12
N ASN A 353 17.93 -10.93 -8.70
CA ASN A 353 17.20 -9.67 -8.72
C ASN A 353 15.67 -9.93 -8.75
N LEU A 354 14.85 -8.87 -8.67
CA LEU A 354 13.39 -8.99 -8.69
C LEU A 354 12.83 -9.56 -10.00
N ARG A 355 13.52 -9.40 -11.13
CA ARG A 355 13.10 -10.00 -12.40
C ARG A 355 13.23 -11.52 -12.36
N ASP A 356 14.35 -12.02 -11.85
CA ASP A 356 14.57 -13.47 -11.72
C ASP A 356 13.60 -14.10 -10.72
N PHE A 357 13.15 -13.32 -9.73
CA PHE A 357 12.19 -13.77 -8.72
C PHE A 357 10.76 -13.94 -9.27
N LYS A 358 10.46 -13.28 -10.40
CA LYS A 358 9.17 -13.47 -11.08
C LYS A 358 8.99 -14.92 -11.56
N GLU A 359 7.75 -15.37 -11.53
CA GLU A 359 7.39 -16.73 -11.94
C GLU A 359 8.10 -17.85 -11.14
N SER A 360 8.66 -17.54 -9.96
CA SER A 360 9.17 -18.57 -9.04
C SER A 360 8.13 -19.65 -8.81
N LYS A 361 8.58 -20.91 -8.73
CA LYS A 361 7.70 -22.06 -8.53
C LYS A 361 6.94 -21.96 -7.23
N TRP A 362 5.70 -22.42 -7.26
CA TRP A 362 4.84 -22.44 -6.07
C TRP A 362 3.93 -23.66 -6.07
N VAL A 363 3.41 -24.01 -4.89
CA VAL A 363 2.45 -25.09 -4.69
C VAL A 363 1.27 -24.59 -3.85
N ILE A 364 0.14 -25.29 -4.00
CA ILE A 364 -1.03 -25.06 -3.16
C ILE A 364 -0.77 -25.68 -1.80
N ASN A 365 -0.99 -24.91 -0.74
CA ASN A 365 -0.94 -25.39 0.65
C ASN A 365 -2.21 -26.18 0.94
N MET A 366 -2.19 -27.48 0.79
CA MET A 366 -3.23 -28.38 1.27
C MET A 366 -3.04 -28.66 2.77
N SER A 367 -2.57 -27.70 3.55
CA SER A 367 -2.47 -27.88 4.99
C SER A 367 -3.87 -27.83 5.60
N PHE A 368 -4.45 -28.97 5.85
CA PHE A 368 -5.42 -29.12 6.93
C PHE A 368 -4.77 -28.51 8.19
N ASN A 369 -5.45 -27.53 8.80
CA ASN A 369 -4.99 -26.84 10.00
C ASN A 369 -4.65 -27.84 11.11
N TYR A 370 -3.38 -28.21 11.24
CA TYR A 370 -2.88 -29.02 12.36
C TYR A 370 -2.50 -28.17 13.58
N ASN A 371 -2.66 -26.85 13.52
CA ASN A 371 -2.40 -25.94 14.65
C ASN A 371 -3.51 -24.90 14.75
N LYS A 372 -4.56 -25.27 15.45
CA LYS A 372 -5.39 -24.33 16.20
C LYS A 372 -5.04 -24.44 17.66
#